data_e7bc7ebfd1db5155bc450c9155b12481
#
_entry.id   e7bc7ebfd1db5155bc450c9155b12481
#
_cell.length_a   1.000
_cell.length_b   1.000
_cell.length_c   1.000
_cell.angle_alpha   90.00
_cell.angle_beta   90.00
_cell.angle_gamma   90.00
#
_symmetry.space_group_name_H-M   'P 1'
#
loop_
_entity.id
_entity.type
_entity.pdbx_description
1 polymer ?
#
loop_
_entity_poly.entity_id
_entity_poly.type
_entity_poly.pdbx_seq_one_letter_code
_entity_poly.pdbx_strand_id
1 'polypeptide(L)'
;MEKLIFACMASRDPGLDFHVPLFAKSIRTFGGILSDCPLWVFVPESEHEISKKLKDHLESLGVKIILYEIDADIMKFPFAGYVRAAATAESLAKEKAACLAWMGMDTLIVNEPTHLLLDSSKIMGYRPVHHTLIGSIYENPVDLFWELIYDTCHVSNDKIFPMHTHVDHNILRPYFNAGYVIVRPEKGLLVTWWDYFKKLYKDPSFEEYYTKNNLYSIFMHQAVLAGVILSMTEKKELQELPFTYNYPLHLYDESPPDLRPQNVSDLITVRYETLNVLETFSFDNPLRSWLNNELNSFSNSNL
;
A
#
# COMPACT_ATOMS: atom_id res chain seq x y z
N MET A 1 -9.80 -4.16 -21.77
CA MET A 1 -8.95 -3.46 -20.79
C MET A 1 -9.73 -3.39 -19.48
N GLU A 2 -9.15 -3.87 -18.38
CA GLU A 2 -9.77 -3.84 -17.08
C GLU A 2 -9.95 -2.39 -16.58
N LYS A 3 -11.00 -2.13 -15.79
CA LYS A 3 -11.18 -0.82 -15.14
C LYS A 3 -10.09 -0.61 -14.10
N LEU A 4 -9.81 -1.65 -13.30
CA LEU A 4 -8.86 -1.68 -12.22
C LEU A 4 -8.28 -3.08 -12.06
N ILE A 5 -7.02 -3.15 -11.64
CA ILE A 5 -6.40 -4.36 -11.09
C ILE A 5 -6.03 -4.04 -9.64
N PHE A 6 -6.51 -4.86 -8.70
CA PHE A 6 -5.96 -4.87 -7.34
C PHE A 6 -4.64 -5.62 -7.33
N ALA A 7 -3.66 -5.16 -6.60
CA ALA A 7 -2.36 -5.83 -6.50
C ALA A 7 -1.76 -5.68 -5.11
N CYS A 8 -1.12 -6.74 -4.63
CA CYS A 8 -0.35 -6.73 -3.39
C CYS A 8 0.86 -7.66 -3.51
N MET A 9 1.82 -7.49 -2.61
CA MET A 9 2.86 -8.48 -2.38
C MET A 9 2.44 -9.33 -1.18
N ALA A 10 2.67 -10.63 -1.25
CA ALA A 10 2.50 -11.52 -0.12
C ALA A 10 3.74 -12.41 0.05
N SER A 11 4.12 -12.64 1.32
CA SER A 11 4.99 -13.74 1.72
C SER A 11 4.14 -15.00 1.92
N ARG A 12 4.81 -16.17 2.06
CA ARG A 12 4.13 -17.45 2.18
C ARG A 12 3.18 -17.50 3.38
N ASP A 13 3.68 -17.26 4.59
CA ASP A 13 2.93 -17.41 5.82
C ASP A 13 3.03 -16.13 6.69
N PRO A 14 1.92 -15.60 7.20
CA PRO A 14 0.50 -15.96 6.96
C PRO A 14 -0.12 -15.31 5.70
N GLY A 15 0.69 -14.72 4.84
CA GLY A 15 0.22 -13.88 3.74
C GLY A 15 -0.71 -14.59 2.76
N LEU A 16 -0.21 -15.66 2.13
CA LEU A 16 -0.98 -16.40 1.12
C LEU A 16 -2.10 -17.25 1.72
N ASP A 17 -1.91 -17.79 2.92
CA ASP A 17 -2.85 -18.72 3.53
C ASP A 17 -4.03 -18.01 4.18
N PHE A 18 -3.86 -16.76 4.60
CA PHE A 18 -4.87 -16.01 5.34
C PHE A 18 -5.18 -14.62 4.77
N HIS A 19 -4.19 -13.74 4.72
CA HIS A 19 -4.43 -12.33 4.35
C HIS A 19 -4.97 -12.18 2.92
N VAL A 20 -4.37 -12.88 1.97
CA VAL A 20 -4.78 -12.81 0.55
C VAL A 20 -6.20 -13.35 0.33
N PRO A 21 -6.59 -14.55 0.84
CA PRO A 21 -7.97 -15.01 0.74
C PRO A 21 -8.97 -14.04 1.37
N LEU A 22 -8.65 -13.48 2.54
CA LEU A 22 -9.54 -12.54 3.22
C LEU A 22 -9.69 -11.25 2.43
N PHE A 23 -8.59 -10.70 1.88
CA PHE A 23 -8.62 -9.54 1.00
C PHE A 23 -9.45 -9.82 -0.26
N ALA A 24 -9.20 -10.95 -0.94
CA ALA A 24 -9.96 -11.35 -2.12
C ALA A 24 -11.47 -11.44 -1.84
N LYS A 25 -11.85 -12.15 -0.77
CA LYS A 25 -13.25 -12.30 -0.36
C LYS A 25 -13.89 -10.93 -0.04
N SER A 26 -13.16 -10.02 0.61
CA SER A 26 -13.68 -8.68 0.88
C SER A 26 -13.96 -7.90 -0.40
N ILE A 27 -13.09 -7.99 -1.42
CA ILE A 27 -13.33 -7.41 -2.75
C ILE A 27 -14.61 -7.99 -3.36
N ARG A 28 -14.77 -9.34 -3.35
CA ARG A 28 -15.93 -10.02 -3.94
C ARG A 28 -17.23 -9.64 -3.24
N THR A 29 -17.18 -9.45 -1.92
CA THR A 29 -18.38 -9.18 -1.11
C THR A 29 -18.77 -7.70 -1.12
N PHE A 30 -17.80 -6.79 -0.98
CA PHE A 30 -18.05 -5.37 -0.73
C PHE A 30 -17.55 -4.45 -1.85
N GLY A 31 -16.90 -4.99 -2.88
CA GLY A 31 -16.29 -4.21 -3.95
C GLY A 31 -17.27 -3.50 -4.90
N GLY A 32 -18.58 -3.78 -4.82
CA GLY A 32 -19.58 -3.20 -5.70
C GLY A 32 -19.25 -3.41 -7.18
N ILE A 33 -19.17 -2.32 -7.96
CA ILE A 33 -18.80 -2.39 -9.40
C ILE A 33 -17.36 -2.87 -9.66
N LEU A 34 -16.54 -2.99 -8.62
CA LEU A 34 -15.17 -3.50 -8.67
C LEU A 34 -15.04 -4.93 -8.14
N SER A 35 -16.16 -5.57 -7.75
CA SER A 35 -16.15 -6.92 -7.17
C SER A 35 -15.53 -7.98 -8.10
N ASP A 36 -15.67 -7.83 -9.41
CA ASP A 36 -15.14 -8.76 -10.41
C ASP A 36 -13.71 -8.41 -10.88
N CYS A 37 -13.14 -7.29 -10.40
CA CYS A 37 -11.79 -6.88 -10.77
C CYS A 37 -10.76 -7.91 -10.29
N PRO A 38 -9.74 -8.23 -11.10
CA PRO A 38 -8.73 -9.21 -10.72
C PRO A 38 -7.87 -8.72 -9.55
N LEU A 39 -7.47 -9.67 -8.70
CA LEU A 39 -6.45 -9.45 -7.67
C LEU A 39 -5.16 -10.18 -8.11
N TRP A 40 -4.10 -9.42 -8.31
CA TRP A 40 -2.77 -9.93 -8.59
C TRP A 40 -1.93 -9.96 -7.31
N VAL A 41 -1.35 -11.11 -7.01
CA VAL A 41 -0.54 -11.32 -5.83
C VAL A 41 0.88 -11.67 -6.25
N PHE A 42 1.83 -10.83 -5.85
CA PHE A 42 3.23 -10.97 -6.19
C PHE A 42 3.97 -11.72 -5.08
N VAL A 43 4.64 -12.81 -5.45
CA VAL A 43 5.41 -13.65 -4.53
C VAL A 43 6.84 -13.74 -5.05
N PRO A 44 7.88 -13.57 -4.19
CA PRO A 44 9.26 -13.78 -4.61
C PRO A 44 9.48 -15.21 -5.11
N GLU A 45 10.24 -15.40 -6.19
CA GLU A 45 10.52 -16.74 -6.71
C GLU A 45 11.21 -17.66 -5.70
N SER A 46 11.98 -17.10 -4.76
CA SER A 46 12.57 -17.85 -3.65
C SER A 46 11.54 -18.49 -2.71
N GLU A 47 10.28 -18.05 -2.77
CA GLU A 47 9.16 -18.53 -1.94
C GLU A 47 8.11 -19.29 -2.77
N HIS A 48 8.47 -19.84 -3.92
CA HIS A 48 7.55 -20.39 -4.94
C HIS A 48 6.87 -21.71 -4.60
N GLU A 49 7.23 -22.40 -3.51
CA GLU A 49 6.59 -23.64 -3.10
C GLU A 49 5.18 -23.42 -2.55
N ILE A 50 4.24 -23.18 -3.45
CA ILE A 50 2.82 -23.04 -3.14
C ILE A 50 2.13 -24.37 -3.44
N SER A 51 1.42 -24.92 -2.45
CA SER A 51 0.69 -26.16 -2.65
C SER A 51 -0.35 -26.02 -3.76
N LYS A 52 -0.60 -27.09 -4.52
CA LYS A 52 -1.64 -27.06 -5.55
C LYS A 52 -3.01 -26.72 -4.96
N LYS A 53 -3.33 -27.23 -3.78
CA LYS A 53 -4.60 -26.97 -3.08
C LYS A 53 -4.79 -25.48 -2.80
N LEU A 54 -3.74 -24.80 -2.28
CA LEU A 54 -3.78 -23.38 -2.01
C LEU A 54 -3.91 -22.57 -3.32
N LYS A 55 -3.15 -22.94 -4.34
CA LYS A 55 -3.22 -22.30 -5.66
C LYS A 55 -4.63 -22.40 -6.26
N ASP A 56 -5.21 -23.62 -6.30
CA ASP A 56 -6.56 -23.83 -6.82
C ASP A 56 -7.61 -23.04 -6.01
N HIS A 57 -7.43 -22.94 -4.68
CA HIS A 57 -8.29 -22.12 -3.82
C HIS A 57 -8.20 -20.62 -4.16
N LEU A 58 -7.00 -20.09 -4.26
CA LEU A 58 -6.78 -18.67 -4.60
C LEU A 58 -7.32 -18.33 -6.00
N GLU A 59 -7.09 -19.21 -6.97
CA GLU A 59 -7.63 -19.05 -8.33
C GLU A 59 -9.17 -19.02 -8.33
N SER A 60 -9.83 -19.85 -7.49
CA SER A 60 -11.30 -19.83 -7.34
C SER A 60 -11.85 -18.52 -6.80
N LEU A 61 -11.02 -17.74 -6.07
CA LEU A 61 -11.33 -16.40 -5.57
C LEU A 61 -10.99 -15.28 -6.60
N GLY A 62 -10.56 -15.65 -7.81
CA GLY A 62 -10.12 -14.71 -8.83
C GLY A 62 -8.76 -14.05 -8.52
N VAL A 63 -7.93 -14.72 -7.71
CA VAL A 63 -6.56 -14.32 -7.41
C VAL A 63 -5.62 -14.91 -8.45
N LYS A 64 -4.74 -14.06 -8.99
CA LYS A 64 -3.65 -14.48 -9.87
C LYS A 64 -2.33 -14.34 -9.14
N ILE A 65 -1.66 -15.46 -8.87
CA ILE A 65 -0.30 -15.46 -8.31
C ILE A 65 0.70 -15.19 -9.42
N ILE A 66 1.62 -14.27 -9.18
CA ILE A 66 2.67 -13.86 -10.11
C ILE A 66 4.00 -13.94 -9.37
N LEU A 67 4.88 -14.82 -9.82
CA LEU A 67 6.24 -14.89 -9.30
C LEU A 67 7.06 -13.74 -9.89
N TYR A 68 7.97 -13.20 -9.08
CA TYR A 68 8.89 -12.16 -9.54
C TYR A 68 10.30 -12.40 -9.02
N GLU A 69 11.28 -12.02 -9.83
CA GLU A 69 12.69 -12.10 -9.51
C GLU A 69 13.18 -10.85 -8.77
N ILE A 70 13.99 -11.05 -7.76
CA ILE A 70 14.75 -10.02 -7.06
C ILE A 70 16.09 -10.60 -6.63
N ASP A 71 17.14 -9.81 -6.76
CA ASP A 71 18.49 -10.17 -6.26
C ASP A 71 18.43 -10.40 -4.74
N ALA A 72 19.04 -11.51 -4.29
CA ALA A 72 18.99 -11.93 -2.89
C ALA A 72 19.66 -10.92 -1.94
N ASP A 73 20.68 -10.17 -2.40
CA ASP A 73 21.31 -9.13 -1.57
C ASP A 73 20.46 -7.89 -1.44
N ILE A 74 19.74 -7.52 -2.50
CA ILE A 74 18.79 -6.42 -2.45
C ILE A 74 17.58 -6.78 -1.54
N MET A 75 17.12 -8.03 -1.63
CA MET A 75 15.97 -8.52 -0.83
C MET A 75 16.22 -8.42 0.68
N LYS A 76 17.46 -8.40 1.15
CA LYS A 76 17.81 -8.22 2.57
C LYS A 76 17.49 -6.81 3.09
N PHE A 77 17.37 -5.81 2.22
CA PHE A 77 17.03 -4.47 2.66
C PHE A 77 15.52 -4.35 2.88
N PRO A 78 15.07 -3.67 3.96
CA PRO A 78 13.65 -3.55 4.28
C PRO A 78 12.81 -3.05 3.11
N PHE A 79 11.71 -3.72 2.83
CA PHE A 79 10.76 -3.39 1.77
C PHE A 79 11.30 -3.40 0.32
N ALA A 80 12.55 -3.85 0.08
CA ALA A 80 13.08 -3.94 -1.29
C ALA A 80 12.22 -4.86 -2.18
N GLY A 81 11.82 -6.02 -1.68
CA GLY A 81 10.90 -6.93 -2.36
C GLY A 81 9.56 -6.27 -2.69
N TYR A 82 9.02 -5.49 -1.76
CA TYR A 82 7.77 -4.76 -1.93
C TYR A 82 7.83 -3.73 -3.08
N VAL A 83 8.90 -2.94 -3.13
CA VAL A 83 9.12 -1.96 -4.21
C VAL A 83 9.31 -2.65 -5.56
N ARG A 84 10.08 -3.75 -5.59
CA ARG A 84 10.29 -4.55 -6.81
C ARG A 84 8.98 -5.15 -7.33
N ALA A 85 8.18 -5.71 -6.43
CA ALA A 85 6.86 -6.28 -6.76
C ALA A 85 5.92 -5.21 -7.33
N ALA A 86 5.89 -4.02 -6.72
CA ALA A 86 5.09 -2.89 -7.20
C ALA A 86 5.47 -2.47 -8.63
N ALA A 87 6.77 -2.37 -8.91
CA ALA A 87 7.27 -2.06 -10.25
C ALA A 87 6.90 -3.14 -11.27
N THR A 88 6.98 -4.41 -10.88
CA THR A 88 6.58 -5.53 -11.73
C THR A 88 5.06 -5.48 -11.99
N ALA A 89 4.26 -5.16 -10.98
CA ALA A 89 2.82 -5.02 -11.09
C ALA A 89 2.43 -3.93 -12.11
N GLU A 90 3.04 -2.75 -12.00
CA GLU A 90 2.77 -1.65 -12.93
C GLU A 90 3.18 -2.00 -14.36
N SER A 91 4.37 -2.60 -14.56
CA SER A 91 4.84 -3.03 -15.87
C SER A 91 3.88 -4.03 -16.53
N LEU A 92 3.36 -4.99 -15.76
CA LEU A 92 2.43 -6.00 -16.26
C LEU A 92 1.00 -5.46 -16.46
N ALA A 93 0.60 -4.44 -15.70
CA ALA A 93 -0.72 -3.80 -15.81
C ALA A 93 -0.83 -2.84 -16.99
N LYS A 94 0.30 -2.35 -17.50
CA LYS A 94 0.36 -1.47 -18.68
C LYS A 94 -0.40 -2.11 -19.84
N GLU A 95 -1.27 -1.33 -20.48
CA GLU A 95 -2.16 -1.76 -21.57
C GLU A 95 -3.24 -2.79 -21.19
N LYS A 96 -3.26 -3.26 -19.93
CA LYS A 96 -4.26 -4.22 -19.43
C LYS A 96 -5.32 -3.59 -18.55
N ALA A 97 -4.97 -2.54 -17.78
CA ALA A 97 -5.89 -1.86 -16.91
C ALA A 97 -5.79 -0.34 -16.99
N ALA A 98 -6.90 0.34 -16.75
CA ALA A 98 -6.93 1.79 -16.65
C ALA A 98 -6.28 2.30 -15.34
N CYS A 99 -6.43 1.52 -14.25
CA CYS A 99 -5.85 1.80 -12.95
C CYS A 99 -5.25 0.52 -12.34
N LEU A 100 -4.18 0.71 -11.56
CA LEU A 100 -3.58 -0.32 -10.70
C LEU A 100 -3.67 0.17 -9.26
N ALA A 101 -4.34 -0.57 -8.38
CA ALA A 101 -4.38 -0.31 -6.95
C ALA A 101 -3.36 -1.20 -6.24
N TRP A 102 -2.22 -0.61 -5.87
CA TRP A 102 -1.18 -1.28 -5.09
C TRP A 102 -1.45 -1.09 -3.60
N MET A 103 -1.70 -2.18 -2.90
CA MET A 103 -2.19 -2.18 -1.53
C MET A 103 -1.43 -3.17 -0.64
N GLY A 104 -1.44 -2.94 0.68
CA GLY A 104 -1.04 -3.96 1.64
C GLY A 104 -1.99 -5.17 1.59
N MET A 105 -1.46 -6.39 1.75
CA MET A 105 -2.26 -7.61 1.80
C MET A 105 -3.20 -7.66 3.02
N ASP A 106 -2.93 -6.84 4.03
CA ASP A 106 -3.69 -6.63 5.26
C ASP A 106 -4.82 -5.59 5.10
N THR A 107 -5.26 -5.36 3.87
CA THR A 107 -6.38 -4.49 3.53
C THR A 107 -7.70 -5.28 3.49
N LEU A 108 -8.78 -4.67 4.01
CA LEU A 108 -10.16 -5.12 3.75
C LEU A 108 -10.93 -4.03 3.01
N ILE A 109 -11.68 -4.45 2.00
CA ILE A 109 -12.75 -3.64 1.41
C ILE A 109 -13.97 -3.78 2.32
N VAL A 110 -14.54 -2.67 2.76
CA VAL A 110 -15.69 -2.62 3.67
C VAL A 110 -16.93 -2.11 2.94
N ASN A 111 -16.74 -1.17 2.02
CA ASN A 111 -17.76 -0.65 1.12
C ASN A 111 -17.18 -0.44 -0.28
N GLU A 112 -18.05 -0.17 -1.24
CA GLU A 112 -17.68 0.02 -2.65
C GLU A 112 -16.64 1.14 -2.83
N PRO A 113 -15.40 0.81 -3.31
CA PRO A 113 -14.29 1.74 -3.33
C PRO A 113 -14.20 2.52 -4.65
N THR A 114 -15.22 3.30 -4.98
CA THR A 114 -15.35 4.00 -6.28
C THR A 114 -14.22 4.98 -6.59
N HIS A 115 -13.60 5.61 -5.57
CA HIS A 115 -12.47 6.53 -5.77
C HIS A 115 -11.17 5.85 -6.20
N LEU A 116 -11.12 4.51 -6.26
CA LEU A 116 -10.00 3.79 -6.89
C LEU A 116 -10.03 3.90 -8.42
N LEU A 117 -11.15 4.28 -8.98
CA LEU A 117 -11.26 4.69 -10.38
C LEU A 117 -10.92 6.18 -10.47
N LEU A 118 -9.65 6.46 -10.73
CA LEU A 118 -9.13 7.83 -10.79
C LEU A 118 -9.87 8.68 -11.84
N ASP A 119 -10.15 9.93 -11.50
CA ASP A 119 -10.62 10.91 -12.48
C ASP A 119 -9.66 10.99 -13.68
N SER A 120 -10.17 11.32 -14.86
CA SER A 120 -9.39 11.31 -16.10
C SER A 120 -8.15 12.23 -16.07
N SER A 121 -8.21 13.31 -15.29
CA SER A 121 -7.11 14.26 -15.08
C SER A 121 -6.09 13.81 -14.02
N LYS A 122 -6.38 12.73 -13.29
CA LYS A 122 -5.54 12.23 -12.19
C LYS A 122 -4.71 11.05 -12.65
N ILE A 123 -3.46 11.05 -12.24
CA ILE A 123 -2.51 9.97 -12.55
C ILE A 123 -2.20 9.10 -11.34
N MET A 124 -2.43 9.64 -10.14
CA MET A 124 -2.22 8.90 -8.90
C MET A 124 -3.26 9.27 -7.83
N GLY A 125 -3.79 8.24 -7.16
CA GLY A 125 -4.56 8.34 -5.93
C GLY A 125 -3.70 7.91 -4.74
N TYR A 126 -3.84 8.59 -3.58
CA TYR A 126 -3.01 8.33 -2.43
C TYR A 126 -3.71 8.61 -1.10
N ARG A 127 -3.12 8.08 -0.04
CA ARG A 127 -3.35 8.54 1.33
C ARG A 127 -2.03 9.06 1.91
N PRO A 128 -2.05 10.12 2.75
CA PRO A 128 -0.92 10.49 3.59
C PRO A 128 -0.50 9.34 4.51
N VAL A 129 0.72 9.41 5.02
CA VAL A 129 1.16 8.54 6.12
C VAL A 129 0.30 8.76 7.38
N HIS A 130 0.23 7.74 8.23
CA HIS A 130 -0.55 7.83 9.46
C HIS A 130 0.17 8.64 10.55
N HIS A 131 1.48 8.47 10.66
CA HIS A 131 2.37 9.15 11.61
C HIS A 131 3.51 9.87 10.88
N THR A 132 4.14 10.79 11.57
CA THR A 132 5.33 11.52 11.08
C THR A 132 6.47 10.59 10.70
N LEU A 133 6.77 9.56 11.53
CA LEU A 133 7.88 8.63 11.30
C LEU A 133 9.19 9.36 10.99
N ILE A 134 9.69 9.21 9.75
CA ILE A 134 10.87 9.94 9.25
C ILE A 134 10.47 11.14 8.36
N GLY A 135 9.19 11.54 8.37
CA GLY A 135 8.68 12.65 7.56
C GLY A 135 9.25 14.00 7.99
N SER A 136 9.38 14.92 7.03
CA SER A 136 9.90 16.26 7.24
C SER A 136 8.77 17.24 7.59
N ILE A 137 8.86 17.90 8.74
CA ILE A 137 7.86 18.89 9.18
C ILE A 137 7.87 20.08 8.20
N TYR A 138 6.69 20.46 7.70
CA TYR A 138 6.56 21.46 6.65
C TYR A 138 7.11 22.85 7.03
N GLU A 139 6.83 23.31 8.24
CA GLU A 139 7.24 24.63 8.75
C GLU A 139 8.74 24.73 9.09
N ASN A 140 9.41 23.58 9.30
CA ASN A 140 10.83 23.57 9.63
C ASN A 140 11.71 23.64 8.35
N PRO A 141 12.98 24.05 8.45
CA PRO A 141 13.94 23.83 7.38
C PRO A 141 13.97 22.36 6.96
N VAL A 142 14.20 22.09 5.68
CA VAL A 142 14.39 20.72 5.19
C VAL A 142 15.63 20.14 5.87
N ASP A 143 15.53 18.94 6.41
CA ASP A 143 16.69 18.23 6.94
C ASP A 143 17.51 17.56 5.82
N LEU A 144 18.78 17.27 6.12
CA LEU A 144 19.71 16.72 5.13
C LEU A 144 19.27 15.39 4.52
N PHE A 145 18.53 14.56 5.27
CA PHE A 145 18.00 13.30 4.72
C PHE A 145 17.03 13.58 3.57
N TRP A 146 16.09 14.49 3.79
CA TRP A 146 15.10 14.85 2.77
C TRP A 146 15.70 15.70 1.64
N GLU A 147 16.70 16.53 1.93
CA GLU A 147 17.46 17.24 0.87
C GLU A 147 18.10 16.23 -0.09
N LEU A 148 18.78 15.20 0.43
CA LEU A 148 19.38 14.13 -0.38
C LEU A 148 18.35 13.38 -1.25
N ILE A 149 17.16 13.09 -0.70
CA ILE A 149 16.07 12.48 -1.46
C ILE A 149 15.60 13.41 -2.60
N TYR A 150 15.35 14.67 -2.29
CA TYR A 150 14.84 15.63 -3.27
C TYR A 150 15.85 15.92 -4.37
N ASP A 151 17.11 16.12 -4.03
CA ASP A 151 18.18 16.36 -5.00
C ASP A 151 18.35 15.16 -5.93
N THR A 152 18.41 13.96 -5.38
CA THR A 152 18.58 12.73 -6.19
C THR A 152 17.38 12.45 -7.09
N CYS A 153 16.17 12.72 -6.62
CA CYS A 153 14.94 12.56 -7.40
C CYS A 153 14.64 13.78 -8.30
N HIS A 154 15.46 14.83 -8.26
CA HIS A 154 15.28 16.08 -9.02
C HIS A 154 13.95 16.80 -8.71
N VAL A 155 13.57 16.83 -7.43
CA VAL A 155 12.37 17.52 -6.97
C VAL A 155 12.60 19.01 -6.90
N SER A 156 11.79 19.81 -7.61
CA SER A 156 11.83 21.26 -7.49
C SER A 156 10.97 21.75 -6.32
N ASN A 157 11.38 22.85 -5.68
CA ASN A 157 10.73 23.36 -4.46
C ASN A 157 9.25 23.74 -4.64
N ASP A 158 8.84 24.15 -5.83
CA ASP A 158 7.45 24.48 -6.16
C ASP A 158 6.51 23.26 -6.18
N LYS A 159 7.08 22.04 -6.18
CA LYS A 159 6.33 20.77 -6.07
C LYS A 159 5.99 20.40 -4.63
N ILE A 160 6.63 21.06 -3.64
CA ILE A 160 6.45 20.71 -2.22
C ILE A 160 5.23 21.46 -1.67
N PHE A 161 4.30 20.71 -1.08
CA PHE A 161 3.06 21.23 -0.50
C PHE A 161 2.81 20.61 0.89
N PRO A 162 2.01 21.26 1.77
CA PRO A 162 1.69 20.69 3.07
C PRO A 162 0.75 19.48 2.94
N MET A 163 1.02 18.44 3.75
CA MET A 163 0.24 17.22 3.87
C MET A 163 0.02 16.88 5.35
N HIS A 164 -1.21 16.53 5.73
CA HIS A 164 -1.55 16.21 7.11
C HIS A 164 -1.49 14.71 7.34
N THR A 165 -0.80 14.30 8.41
CA THR A 165 -0.84 12.93 8.90
C THR A 165 -2.20 12.63 9.55
N HIS A 166 -2.61 11.35 9.52
CA HIS A 166 -3.95 10.97 10.01
C HIS A 166 -4.01 10.88 11.53
N VAL A 167 -2.97 10.38 12.20
CA VAL A 167 -2.99 10.06 13.63
C VAL A 167 -2.36 11.16 14.48
N ASP A 168 -1.13 11.56 14.19
CA ASP A 168 -0.42 12.57 15.00
C ASP A 168 -0.64 14.03 14.54
N HIS A 169 -1.46 14.23 13.49
CA HIS A 169 -1.88 15.55 12.99
C HIS A 169 -0.78 16.55 12.65
N ASN A 170 0.43 16.06 12.42
CA ASN A 170 1.52 16.92 12.00
C ASN A 170 1.35 17.34 10.52
N ILE A 171 1.83 18.54 10.22
CA ILE A 171 1.90 19.02 8.84
C ILE A 171 3.29 18.69 8.30
N LEU A 172 3.34 17.76 7.35
CA LEU A 172 4.58 17.31 6.73
C LEU A 172 4.72 17.86 5.32
N ARG A 173 5.96 17.87 4.80
CA ARG A 173 6.19 17.83 3.35
C ARG A 173 5.58 16.55 2.79
N PRO A 174 5.24 16.50 1.50
CA PRO A 174 4.50 15.36 0.95
C PRO A 174 5.15 14.03 1.31
N TYR A 175 4.40 13.21 2.05
CA TYR A 175 4.85 11.91 2.50
C TYR A 175 3.70 10.90 2.37
N PHE A 176 3.77 10.07 1.34
CA PHE A 176 2.68 9.21 0.88
C PHE A 176 2.77 7.83 1.54
N ASN A 177 1.63 7.25 1.88
CA ASN A 177 1.58 5.88 2.39
C ASN A 177 1.85 4.89 1.24
N ALA A 178 3.04 4.27 1.24
CA ALA A 178 3.45 3.34 0.21
C ALA A 178 2.61 2.05 0.16
N GLY A 179 1.90 1.74 1.25
CA GLY A 179 1.00 0.59 1.34
C GLY A 179 -0.37 0.81 0.72
N TYR A 180 -0.63 2.00 0.13
CA TYR A 180 -1.93 2.31 -0.47
C TYR A 180 -1.81 3.40 -1.54
N VAL A 181 -1.50 2.98 -2.76
CA VAL A 181 -1.39 3.88 -3.91
C VAL A 181 -2.14 3.33 -5.11
N ILE A 182 -2.82 4.22 -5.82
CA ILE A 182 -3.49 3.91 -7.08
C ILE A 182 -2.77 4.66 -8.18
N VAL A 183 -2.38 3.98 -9.24
CA VAL A 183 -1.65 4.61 -10.35
C VAL A 183 -2.30 4.29 -11.70
N ARG A 184 -2.02 5.14 -12.68
CA ARG A 184 -2.23 4.80 -14.09
C ARG A 184 -0.98 4.10 -14.61
N PRO A 185 -1.06 2.81 -14.98
CA PRO A 185 0.13 2.01 -15.30
C PRO A 185 0.98 2.56 -16.45
N GLU A 186 0.38 3.30 -17.37
CA GLU A 186 1.11 3.91 -18.49
C GLU A 186 2.08 5.02 -18.07
N LYS A 187 1.98 5.52 -16.83
CA LYS A 187 2.85 6.58 -16.32
C LYS A 187 4.19 6.06 -15.80
N GLY A 188 4.30 4.78 -15.43
CA GLY A 188 5.54 4.17 -14.99
C GLY A 188 6.06 4.69 -13.65
N LEU A 189 5.16 5.16 -12.75
CA LEU A 189 5.52 5.75 -11.48
C LEU A 189 6.18 4.73 -10.53
N LEU A 190 5.59 3.52 -10.41
CA LEU A 190 6.13 2.48 -9.55
C LEU A 190 7.40 1.85 -10.14
N VAL A 191 7.54 1.81 -11.46
CA VAL A 191 8.78 1.40 -12.14
C VAL A 191 9.89 2.39 -11.82
N THR A 192 9.61 3.69 -11.93
CA THR A 192 10.56 4.76 -11.58
C THR A 192 10.92 4.70 -10.09
N TRP A 193 9.95 4.41 -9.21
CA TRP A 193 10.20 4.20 -7.78
C TRP A 193 11.26 3.12 -7.54
N TRP A 194 11.16 1.96 -8.20
CA TRP A 194 12.16 0.90 -8.12
C TRP A 194 13.54 1.35 -8.63
N ASP A 195 13.58 2.10 -9.73
CA ASP A 195 14.84 2.55 -10.30
C ASP A 195 15.59 3.53 -9.38
N TYR A 196 14.87 4.46 -8.73
CA TYR A 196 15.48 5.35 -7.73
C TYR A 196 15.79 4.61 -6.42
N PHE A 197 14.93 3.70 -5.97
CA PHE A 197 15.19 2.90 -4.79
C PHE A 197 16.51 2.12 -4.91
N LYS A 198 16.76 1.45 -6.03
CA LYS A 198 18.02 0.74 -6.29
C LYS A 198 19.27 1.63 -6.22
N LYS A 199 19.15 2.90 -6.53
CA LYS A 199 20.26 3.85 -6.45
C LYS A 199 20.51 4.32 -5.02
N LEU A 200 19.43 4.60 -4.29
CA LEU A 200 19.46 5.32 -3.02
C LEU A 200 19.69 4.42 -1.80
N TYR A 201 19.15 3.19 -1.77
CA TYR A 201 19.17 2.37 -0.55
C TYR A 201 20.58 1.99 -0.06
N LYS A 202 21.57 1.94 -0.94
CA LYS A 202 23.00 1.68 -0.66
C LYS A 202 23.89 2.91 -0.76
N ASP A 203 23.33 4.08 -1.00
CA ASP A 203 24.14 5.29 -1.09
C ASP A 203 24.79 5.56 0.28
N PRO A 204 26.13 5.71 0.34
CA PRO A 204 26.84 5.93 1.61
C PRO A 204 26.34 7.13 2.41
N SER A 205 25.75 8.13 1.75
CA SER A 205 25.19 9.31 2.40
C SER A 205 24.05 8.99 3.39
N PHE A 206 23.42 7.82 3.27
CA PHE A 206 22.34 7.38 4.16
C PHE A 206 22.81 6.44 5.29
N GLU A 207 24.03 5.94 5.27
CA GLU A 207 24.53 4.93 6.22
C GLU A 207 24.45 5.44 7.68
N GLU A 208 24.77 6.70 7.90
CA GLU A 208 24.72 7.32 9.23
C GLU A 208 23.28 7.36 9.76
N TYR A 209 22.27 7.63 8.90
CA TYR A 209 20.86 7.64 9.29
C TYR A 209 20.39 6.24 9.68
N TYR A 210 20.73 5.22 8.89
CA TYR A 210 20.38 3.82 9.19
C TYR A 210 20.98 3.33 10.51
N THR A 211 22.20 3.74 10.80
CA THR A 211 22.89 3.37 12.04
C THR A 211 22.29 4.07 13.27
N LYS A 212 21.92 5.33 13.15
CA LYS A 212 21.33 6.13 14.24
C LYS A 212 19.92 5.71 14.58
N ASN A 213 19.11 5.40 13.57
CA ASN A 213 17.71 5.06 13.76
C ASN A 213 17.23 4.14 12.63
N ASN A 214 16.88 2.90 12.98
CA ASN A 214 16.43 1.89 12.00
C ASN A 214 15.15 2.29 11.24
N LEU A 215 14.37 3.25 11.73
CA LEU A 215 13.20 3.76 11.00
C LEU A 215 13.59 4.32 9.62
N TYR A 216 14.79 4.88 9.48
CA TYR A 216 15.25 5.38 8.18
C TYR A 216 15.45 4.24 7.16
N SER A 217 16.01 3.10 7.57
CA SER A 217 16.11 1.94 6.68
C SER A 217 14.73 1.33 6.37
N ILE A 218 13.86 1.23 7.38
CA ILE A 218 12.51 0.68 7.23
C ILE A 218 11.69 1.55 6.27
N PHE A 219 11.69 2.87 6.43
CA PHE A 219 10.86 3.80 5.66
C PHE A 219 11.57 4.46 4.47
N MET A 220 12.81 4.06 4.15
CA MET A 220 13.55 4.54 2.97
C MET A 220 12.74 4.38 1.68
N HIS A 221 12.10 3.24 1.51
CA HIS A 221 11.25 2.98 0.35
C HIS A 221 10.14 4.05 0.19
N GLN A 222 9.53 4.47 1.28
CA GLN A 222 8.45 5.44 1.30
C GLN A 222 8.95 6.87 1.06
N ALA A 223 10.14 7.22 1.57
CA ALA A 223 10.79 8.50 1.28
C ALA A 223 11.17 8.62 -0.20
N VAL A 224 11.73 7.55 -0.78
CA VAL A 224 12.03 7.51 -2.23
C VAL A 224 10.75 7.62 -3.06
N LEU A 225 9.66 6.95 -2.65
CA LEU A 225 8.37 7.09 -3.33
C LEU A 225 7.91 8.56 -3.36
N ALA A 226 8.05 9.27 -2.24
CA ALA A 226 7.67 10.69 -2.17
C ALA A 226 8.51 11.54 -3.16
N GLY A 227 9.82 11.34 -3.20
CA GLY A 227 10.69 12.01 -4.17
C GLY A 227 10.27 11.74 -5.62
N VAL A 228 9.98 10.49 -5.94
CA VAL A 228 9.55 10.08 -7.30
C VAL A 228 8.21 10.71 -7.67
N ILE A 229 7.22 10.66 -6.78
CA ILE A 229 5.91 11.27 -7.04
C ILE A 229 6.08 12.76 -7.33
N LEU A 230 6.79 13.49 -6.46
CA LEU A 230 7.00 14.92 -6.62
C LEU A 230 7.77 15.28 -7.91
N SER A 231 8.73 14.46 -8.34
CA SER A 231 9.46 14.72 -9.57
C SER A 231 8.64 14.48 -10.84
N MET A 232 7.75 13.46 -10.80
CA MET A 232 7.01 13.02 -11.99
C MET A 232 5.64 13.67 -12.16
N THR A 233 5.10 14.35 -11.12
CA THR A 233 3.72 14.81 -11.11
C THR A 233 3.57 16.27 -10.74
N GLU A 234 2.46 16.85 -11.16
CA GLU A 234 1.95 18.11 -10.62
C GLU A 234 0.92 17.83 -9.51
N LYS A 235 0.81 18.69 -8.50
CA LYS A 235 -0.17 18.53 -7.43
C LYS A 235 -1.60 18.32 -7.95
N LYS A 236 -1.97 19.00 -9.05
CA LYS A 236 -3.30 18.85 -9.68
C LYS A 236 -3.56 17.48 -10.29
N GLU A 237 -2.52 16.69 -10.57
CA GLU A 237 -2.61 15.33 -11.10
C GLU A 237 -2.73 14.27 -10.00
N LEU A 238 -2.56 14.68 -8.74
CA LEU A 238 -2.71 13.83 -7.56
C LEU A 238 -4.15 13.90 -7.04
N GLN A 239 -4.67 12.78 -6.55
CA GLN A 239 -5.97 12.65 -5.90
C GLN A 239 -5.77 12.14 -4.48
N GLU A 240 -5.91 13.03 -3.51
CA GLU A 240 -5.98 12.57 -2.12
C GLU A 240 -7.33 11.88 -1.90
N LEU A 241 -7.26 10.63 -1.47
CA LEU A 241 -8.46 9.85 -1.16
C LEU A 241 -9.04 10.29 0.19
N PRO A 242 -10.37 10.20 0.39
CA PRO A 242 -11.01 10.48 1.68
C PRO A 242 -10.39 9.65 2.82
N PHE A 243 -10.46 10.16 4.06
CA PHE A 243 -9.93 9.46 5.24
C PHE A 243 -10.60 8.08 5.48
N THR A 244 -11.75 7.82 4.87
CA THR A 244 -12.43 6.53 4.90
C THR A 244 -11.72 5.44 4.10
N TYR A 245 -10.68 5.81 3.33
CA TYR A 245 -9.80 4.88 2.61
C TYR A 245 -8.51 4.63 3.39
N ASN A 246 -8.03 3.39 3.38
CA ASN A 246 -6.82 2.96 4.10
C ASN A 246 -6.85 3.33 5.59
N TYR A 247 -8.03 3.23 6.22
CA TYR A 247 -8.18 3.58 7.63
C TYR A 247 -7.39 2.58 8.51
N PRO A 248 -6.48 3.06 9.39
CA PRO A 248 -5.61 2.19 10.18
C PRO A 248 -6.34 1.69 11.43
N LEU A 249 -7.03 0.55 11.38
CA LEU A 249 -7.74 -0.02 12.54
C LEU A 249 -6.82 -0.28 13.73
N HIS A 250 -5.58 -0.69 13.48
CA HIS A 250 -4.56 -0.93 14.52
C HIS A 250 -4.14 0.34 15.28
N LEU A 251 -4.44 1.53 14.72
CA LEU A 251 -4.16 2.83 15.33
C LEU A 251 -5.44 3.56 15.78
N TYR A 252 -6.57 2.83 15.86
CA TYR A 252 -7.86 3.45 16.18
C TYR A 252 -7.83 4.25 17.47
N ASP A 253 -7.25 3.69 18.54
CA ASP A 253 -7.18 4.34 19.85
C ASP A 253 -6.18 5.50 19.91
N GLU A 254 -5.22 5.54 18.98
CA GLU A 254 -4.25 6.63 18.84
C GLU A 254 -4.80 7.79 18.00
N SER A 255 -5.81 7.53 17.16
CA SER A 255 -6.47 8.57 16.36
C SER A 255 -7.28 9.51 17.26
N PRO A 256 -7.31 10.83 16.98
CA PRO A 256 -8.13 11.76 17.70
C PRO A 256 -9.61 11.37 17.70
N PRO A 257 -10.31 11.53 18.83
CA PRO A 257 -11.70 11.08 18.99
C PRO A 257 -12.66 11.63 17.92
N ASP A 258 -12.46 12.86 17.48
CA ASP A 258 -13.27 13.55 16.46
C ASP A 258 -13.03 13.05 15.03
N LEU A 259 -11.94 12.32 14.80
CA LEU A 259 -11.62 11.69 13.51
C LEU A 259 -11.85 10.17 13.51
N ARG A 260 -12.31 9.61 14.62
CA ARG A 260 -12.69 8.20 14.69
C ARG A 260 -14.05 8.01 14.00
N PRO A 261 -14.22 7.00 13.14
CA PRO A 261 -15.51 6.66 12.60
C PRO A 261 -16.44 6.22 13.75
N GLN A 262 -17.70 6.62 13.70
CA GLN A 262 -18.70 6.16 14.65
C GLN A 262 -19.03 4.68 14.45
N ASN A 263 -19.04 4.25 13.17
CA ASN A 263 -19.19 2.86 12.76
C ASN A 263 -18.13 2.49 11.74
N VAL A 264 -17.59 1.30 11.82
CA VAL A 264 -16.61 0.83 10.83
C VAL A 264 -17.28 0.63 9.47
N SER A 265 -18.57 0.35 9.44
CA SER A 265 -19.35 0.30 8.21
C SER A 265 -19.44 1.64 7.44
N ASP A 266 -19.03 2.76 8.04
CA ASP A 266 -18.92 4.05 7.33
C ASP A 266 -17.58 4.17 6.57
N LEU A 267 -16.62 3.29 6.82
CA LEU A 267 -15.35 3.24 6.12
C LEU A 267 -15.48 2.55 4.75
N ILE A 268 -14.55 2.81 3.87
CA ILE A 268 -14.50 2.19 2.53
C ILE A 268 -13.47 1.07 2.50
N THR A 269 -12.25 1.36 2.94
CA THR A 269 -11.20 0.35 3.09
C THR A 269 -10.47 0.55 4.40
N VAL A 270 -10.12 -0.57 5.04
CA VAL A 270 -9.39 -0.54 6.31
C VAL A 270 -8.12 -1.36 6.20
N ARG A 271 -7.12 -0.97 6.99
CA ARG A 271 -5.90 -1.72 7.21
C ARG A 271 -5.87 -2.24 8.63
N TYR A 272 -5.71 -3.56 8.81
CA TYR A 272 -5.78 -4.18 10.14
C TYR A 272 -4.42 -4.62 10.70
N GLU A 273 -3.39 -4.72 9.85
CA GLU A 273 -2.00 -5.09 10.14
C GLU A 273 -1.83 -6.50 10.73
N THR A 274 -2.57 -6.86 11.76
CA THR A 274 -2.48 -8.18 12.42
C THR A 274 -3.85 -8.81 12.63
N LEU A 275 -3.88 -10.17 12.71
CA LEU A 275 -5.08 -10.92 13.00
C LEU A 275 -5.74 -10.53 14.32
N ASN A 276 -4.93 -10.28 15.34
CA ASN A 276 -5.42 -9.87 16.66
C ASN A 276 -6.32 -8.62 16.58
N VAL A 277 -6.02 -7.68 15.70
CA VAL A 277 -6.87 -6.50 15.50
C VAL A 277 -8.23 -6.92 14.95
N LEU A 278 -8.30 -7.85 14.00
CA LEU A 278 -9.58 -8.33 13.46
C LEU A 278 -10.42 -9.08 14.50
N GLU A 279 -9.79 -9.84 15.41
CA GLU A 279 -10.45 -10.59 16.45
C GLU A 279 -10.98 -9.70 17.58
N THR A 280 -10.19 -8.70 17.97
CA THR A 280 -10.47 -7.87 19.15
C THR A 280 -11.24 -6.59 18.84
N PHE A 281 -11.11 -6.04 17.62
CA PHE A 281 -11.79 -4.81 17.24
C PHE A 281 -13.31 -4.97 17.21
N SER A 282 -14.03 -3.98 17.72
CA SER A 282 -15.51 -3.99 17.73
C SER A 282 -16.07 -3.53 16.39
N PHE A 283 -16.38 -4.50 15.52
CA PHE A 283 -17.08 -4.23 14.27
C PHE A 283 -18.60 -4.25 14.46
N ASP A 284 -19.30 -3.41 13.74
CA ASP A 284 -20.76 -3.43 13.62
C ASP A 284 -21.23 -4.45 12.57
N ASN A 285 -22.50 -4.82 12.62
CA ASN A 285 -23.12 -5.65 11.58
C ASN A 285 -23.43 -4.84 10.31
N PRO A 286 -23.35 -5.44 9.10
CA PRO A 286 -23.13 -6.87 8.82
C PRO A 286 -21.67 -7.32 8.79
N LEU A 287 -20.70 -6.39 8.85
CA LEU A 287 -19.26 -6.70 8.71
C LEU A 287 -18.77 -7.71 9.76
N ARG A 288 -19.19 -7.58 11.03
CA ARG A 288 -18.81 -8.52 12.09
C ARG A 288 -19.27 -9.94 11.77
N SER A 289 -20.52 -10.11 11.31
CA SER A 289 -21.05 -11.42 10.97
C SER A 289 -20.30 -12.06 9.81
N TRP A 290 -19.98 -11.27 8.78
CA TRP A 290 -19.17 -11.72 7.65
C TRP A 290 -17.78 -12.15 8.12
N LEU A 291 -17.09 -11.29 8.88
CA LEU A 291 -15.74 -11.55 9.36
C LEU A 291 -15.67 -12.81 10.23
N ASN A 292 -16.62 -13.00 11.16
CA ASN A 292 -16.67 -14.19 11.99
C ASN A 292 -16.83 -15.46 11.16
N ASN A 293 -17.65 -15.44 10.10
CA ASN A 293 -17.81 -16.58 9.20
C ASN A 293 -16.50 -16.90 8.47
N GLU A 294 -15.79 -15.85 8.01
CA GLU A 294 -14.51 -16.04 7.33
C GLU A 294 -13.44 -16.59 8.27
N LEU A 295 -13.27 -16.00 9.47
CA LEU A 295 -12.30 -16.46 10.47
C LEU A 295 -12.55 -17.91 10.88
N ASN A 296 -13.81 -18.29 11.13
CA ASN A 296 -14.18 -19.66 11.45
C ASN A 296 -13.89 -20.65 10.29
N SER A 297 -14.07 -20.18 9.04
CA SER A 297 -13.76 -21.03 7.87
C SER A 297 -12.27 -21.34 7.76
N PHE A 298 -11.39 -20.37 8.08
CA PHE A 298 -9.94 -20.57 8.11
C PHE A 298 -9.51 -21.53 9.22
N SER A 299 -10.08 -21.40 10.43
CA SER A 299 -9.76 -22.26 11.57
C SER A 299 -10.11 -23.75 11.32
N ASN A 300 -11.10 -24.00 10.45
CA ASN A 300 -11.54 -25.35 10.09
C ASN A 300 -10.88 -25.89 8.80
N SER A 301 -10.21 -25.04 8.04
CA SER A 301 -9.49 -25.44 6.83
C SER A 301 -8.04 -25.73 7.19
N ASN A 302 -7.68 -27.02 7.36
CA ASN A 302 -6.27 -27.45 7.23
C ASN A 302 -5.84 -27.23 5.76
N LEU A 303 -5.55 -25.99 5.37
CA LEU A 303 -5.00 -25.62 4.05
C LEU A 303 -3.51 -25.93 3.97
#